data_4336ee14f40527891830f180f703a908
#
_entry.id   4336ee14f40527891830f180f703a908
#
_cell.length_a   1.000
_cell.length_b   1.000
_cell.length_c   1.000
_cell.angle_alpha   90.00
_cell.angle_beta   90.00
_cell.angle_gamma   90.00
#
_symmetry.space_group_name_H-M   'P 1'
#
loop_
_entity.id
_entity.type
_entity.pdbx_description
1 polymer ?
#
loop_
_entity_poly.entity_id
_entity_poly.type
_entity_poly.pdbx_seq_one_letter_code
_entity_poly.pdbx_strand_id
1 'polypeptide(L)'
;TMGAVMELIPRITSLFIEGLKPISEKTQELVKSKFNGKKVHIGMSPALVIGHPTTLVSSIILIPVILAIAVFLPGNQFLPLASLAGMFYLFPMILPFTKGNVVKTIIIGLIALVIGLYFVTDMAPDFTMAANYVFAATGDKAAHIPDGFSGGALDFASSLFGWVIYKLTCYIPYIGPAILTLFTLALMIYNNRKICKEEKGAN
;
A
#
# COMPACT_ATOMS: atom_id res chain seq x y z
N THR A 1 22.36 -7.15 -15.63
CA THR A 1 20.88 -7.26 -15.79
C THR A 1 20.12 -6.28 -14.88
N MET A 2 20.48 -6.15 -13.60
CA MET A 2 19.82 -5.24 -12.66
C MET A 2 19.94 -3.77 -13.08
N GLY A 3 21.12 -3.32 -13.53
CA GLY A 3 21.32 -1.95 -14.01
C GLY A 3 20.47 -1.57 -15.22
N ALA A 4 20.29 -2.51 -16.15
CA ALA A 4 19.41 -2.29 -17.31
C ALA A 4 17.94 -2.11 -16.90
N VAL A 5 17.47 -2.88 -15.90
CA VAL A 5 16.12 -2.76 -15.36
C VAL A 5 15.93 -1.39 -14.69
N MET A 6 16.91 -0.92 -13.94
CA MET A 6 16.87 0.40 -13.30
C MET A 6 16.81 1.56 -14.30
N GLU A 7 17.38 1.41 -15.48
CA GLU A 7 17.31 2.42 -16.53
C GLU A 7 16.05 2.31 -17.39
N LEU A 8 15.61 1.09 -17.68
CA LEU A 8 14.45 0.85 -18.54
C LEU A 8 13.11 1.18 -17.86
N ILE A 9 12.94 0.84 -16.58
CA ILE A 9 11.69 1.07 -15.87
C ILE A 9 11.30 2.57 -15.84
N PRO A 10 12.19 3.52 -15.47
CA PRO A 10 11.84 4.94 -15.51
C PRO A 10 11.51 5.44 -16.91
N ARG A 11 12.22 4.99 -17.94
CA ARG A 11 11.95 5.39 -19.33
C ARG A 11 10.60 4.90 -19.82
N ILE A 12 10.29 3.63 -19.58
CA ILE A 12 8.98 3.06 -19.95
C ILE A 12 7.86 3.78 -19.19
N THR A 13 8.02 4.02 -17.90
CA THR A 13 7.04 4.75 -17.08
C THR A 13 6.83 6.18 -17.57
N SER A 14 7.90 6.89 -17.97
CA SER A 14 7.81 8.23 -18.56
C SER A 14 7.00 8.23 -19.85
N LEU A 15 7.24 7.27 -20.74
CA LEU A 15 6.49 7.12 -21.98
C LEU A 15 4.99 6.84 -21.72
N PHE A 16 4.67 6.01 -20.72
CA PHE A 16 3.28 5.80 -20.32
C PHE A 16 2.62 7.07 -19.79
N ILE A 17 3.31 7.84 -18.96
CA ILE A 17 2.79 9.11 -18.43
C ILE A 17 2.56 10.11 -19.57
N GLU A 18 3.51 10.25 -20.48
CA GLU A 18 3.40 11.12 -21.65
C GLU A 18 2.24 10.70 -22.56
N GLY A 19 2.06 9.39 -22.80
CA GLY A 19 0.95 8.86 -23.58
C GLY A 19 -0.42 9.02 -22.92
N LEU A 20 -0.49 8.98 -21.59
CA LEU A 20 -1.73 9.16 -20.84
C LEU A 20 -2.11 10.64 -20.62
N LYS A 21 -1.15 11.55 -20.68
CA LYS A 21 -1.37 12.99 -20.45
C LYS A 21 -2.47 13.59 -21.36
N PRO A 22 -2.44 13.42 -22.68
CA PRO A 22 -3.48 13.97 -23.57
C PRO A 22 -4.85 13.36 -23.30
N ILE A 23 -4.93 12.08 -22.90
CA ILE A 23 -6.19 11.42 -22.55
C ILE A 23 -6.73 12.02 -21.25
N SER A 24 -5.88 12.23 -20.27
CA SER A 24 -6.24 12.84 -19.00
C SER A 24 -6.74 14.28 -19.17
N GLU A 25 -6.06 15.08 -20.00
CA GLU A 25 -6.44 16.46 -20.30
C GLU A 25 -7.80 16.53 -21.00
N LYS A 26 -8.01 15.72 -22.04
CA LYS A 26 -9.30 15.65 -22.74
C LYS A 26 -10.44 15.16 -21.85
N THR A 27 -10.16 14.19 -20.98
CA THR A 27 -11.15 13.70 -20.01
C THR A 27 -11.51 14.80 -19.00
N GLN A 28 -10.54 15.58 -18.53
CA GLN A 28 -10.80 16.74 -17.66
C GLN A 28 -11.65 17.81 -18.35
N GLU A 29 -11.38 18.11 -19.62
CA GLU A 29 -12.18 19.06 -20.42
C GLU A 29 -13.63 18.58 -20.59
N LEU A 30 -13.82 17.29 -20.94
CA LEU A 30 -15.14 16.70 -21.09
C LEU A 30 -15.93 16.70 -19.78
N VAL A 31 -15.26 16.41 -18.67
CA VAL A 31 -15.90 16.42 -17.34
C VAL A 31 -16.24 17.85 -16.92
N LYS A 32 -15.35 18.82 -17.14
CA LYS A 32 -15.63 20.23 -16.86
C LYS A 32 -16.83 20.74 -17.67
N SER A 33 -16.96 20.34 -18.94
CA SER A 33 -18.08 20.74 -19.78
C SER A 33 -19.42 20.12 -19.37
N LYS A 34 -19.40 18.85 -18.90
CA LYS A 34 -20.62 18.13 -18.48
C LYS A 34 -21.06 18.39 -17.04
N PHE A 35 -20.15 18.74 -16.14
CA PHE A 35 -20.41 18.89 -14.70
C PHE A 35 -20.22 20.32 -14.19
N ASN A 36 -20.59 21.34 -14.98
CA ASN A 36 -20.63 22.75 -14.59
C ASN A 36 -19.37 23.26 -13.89
N GLY A 37 -18.19 22.96 -14.45
CA GLY A 37 -16.94 23.54 -13.95
C GLY A 37 -16.35 22.89 -12.70
N LYS A 38 -16.91 21.78 -12.21
CA LYS A 38 -16.33 21.06 -11.06
C LYS A 38 -14.93 20.58 -11.37
N LYS A 39 -13.99 20.84 -10.46
CA LYS A 39 -12.64 20.30 -10.55
C LYS A 39 -12.69 18.80 -10.26
N VAL A 40 -12.48 17.99 -11.28
CA VAL A 40 -12.40 16.54 -11.13
C VAL A 40 -10.93 16.13 -11.11
N HIS A 41 -10.53 15.42 -10.06
CA HIS A 41 -9.22 14.81 -9.96
C HIS A 41 -9.28 13.39 -10.53
N ILE A 42 -8.48 13.12 -11.55
CA ILE A 42 -8.37 11.78 -12.12
C ILE A 42 -7.37 11.01 -11.27
N GLY A 43 -7.85 9.96 -10.60
CA GLY A 43 -7.00 9.04 -9.86
C GLY A 43 -6.15 8.19 -10.80
N MET A 44 -4.84 8.22 -10.60
CA MET A 44 -3.91 7.35 -11.33
C MET A 44 -3.41 6.25 -10.42
N SER A 45 -3.16 5.07 -11.00
CA SER A 45 -2.60 3.95 -10.23
C SER A 45 -1.22 4.29 -9.66
N PRO A 46 -0.93 3.96 -8.40
CA PRO A 46 0.40 4.08 -7.81
C PRO A 46 1.49 3.39 -8.63
N ALA A 47 1.14 2.38 -9.42
CA ALA A 47 2.05 1.67 -10.32
C ALA A 47 2.78 2.59 -11.30
N LEU A 48 2.15 3.68 -11.72
CA LEU A 48 2.78 4.67 -12.62
C LEU A 48 3.92 5.46 -11.93
N VAL A 49 3.88 5.55 -10.61
CA VAL A 49 4.89 6.28 -9.81
C VAL A 49 6.02 5.36 -9.33
N ILE A 50 5.90 4.04 -9.52
CA ILE A 50 6.97 3.08 -9.19
C ILE A 50 8.27 3.43 -9.94
N GLY A 51 8.18 3.88 -11.18
CA GLY A 51 9.33 4.30 -11.97
C GLY A 51 9.98 5.61 -11.54
N HIS A 52 9.45 6.32 -10.55
CA HIS A 52 10.04 7.57 -10.07
C HIS A 52 11.42 7.31 -9.45
N PRO A 53 12.47 8.11 -9.77
CA PRO A 53 13.83 7.87 -9.30
C PRO A 53 13.94 7.72 -7.78
N THR A 54 13.22 8.55 -7.02
CA THR A 54 13.20 8.47 -5.55
C THR A 54 12.63 7.14 -5.05
N THR A 55 11.59 6.61 -5.70
CA THR A 55 11.02 5.30 -5.36
C THR A 55 12.04 4.19 -5.58
N LEU A 56 12.68 4.16 -6.74
CA LEU A 56 13.67 3.15 -7.08
C LEU A 56 14.88 3.19 -6.15
N VAL A 57 15.45 4.36 -5.94
CA VAL A 57 16.63 4.52 -5.06
C VAL A 57 16.29 4.12 -3.63
N SER A 58 15.15 4.58 -3.10
CA SER A 58 14.73 4.24 -1.73
C SER A 58 14.47 2.74 -1.56
N SER A 59 13.82 2.09 -2.54
CA SER A 59 13.56 0.65 -2.52
C SER A 59 14.85 -0.16 -2.50
N ILE A 60 15.80 0.18 -3.37
CA ILE A 60 17.07 -0.54 -3.49
C ILE A 60 17.89 -0.44 -2.20
N ILE A 61 17.93 0.72 -1.58
CA ILE A 61 18.62 0.91 -0.30
C ILE A 61 17.92 0.16 0.83
N LEU A 62 16.58 0.20 0.86
CA LEU A 62 15.81 -0.40 1.95
C LEU A 62 15.70 -1.91 1.87
N ILE A 63 15.83 -2.54 0.69
CA ILE A 63 15.79 -4.01 0.56
C ILE A 63 16.83 -4.69 1.49
N PRO A 64 18.15 -4.41 1.38
CA PRO A 64 19.13 -5.04 2.27
C PRO A 64 18.96 -4.60 3.72
N VAL A 65 18.58 -3.35 3.97
CA VAL A 65 18.40 -2.82 5.32
C VAL A 65 17.24 -3.54 6.03
N ILE A 66 16.09 -3.70 5.36
CA ILE A 66 14.93 -4.37 5.98
C ILE A 66 15.17 -5.86 6.19
N LEU A 67 15.91 -6.52 5.29
CA LEU A 67 16.30 -7.91 5.48
C LEU A 67 17.21 -8.07 6.69
N ALA A 68 18.21 -7.19 6.87
CA ALA A 68 19.05 -7.20 8.04
C ALA A 68 18.22 -6.95 9.33
N ILE A 69 17.37 -5.94 9.32
CA ILE A 69 16.49 -5.64 10.46
C ILE A 69 15.57 -6.82 10.78
N ALA A 70 14.97 -7.47 9.77
CA ALA A 70 14.08 -8.60 9.98
C ALA A 70 14.74 -9.76 10.75
N VAL A 71 16.06 -9.97 10.56
CA VAL A 71 16.82 -11.00 11.28
C VAL A 71 17.07 -10.63 12.75
N PHE A 72 17.37 -9.35 13.02
CA PHE A 72 17.74 -8.89 14.36
C PHE A 72 16.55 -8.38 15.18
N LEU A 73 15.39 -8.19 14.58
CA LEU A 73 14.22 -7.59 15.22
C LEU A 73 13.61 -8.56 16.23
N PRO A 74 13.60 -8.21 17.54
CA PRO A 74 13.07 -9.10 18.55
C PRO A 74 11.56 -9.35 18.36
N GLY A 75 11.16 -10.62 18.46
CA GLY A 75 9.76 -11.02 18.31
C GLY A 75 9.28 -11.12 16.87
N ASN A 76 10.09 -10.77 15.88
CA ASN A 76 9.76 -10.98 14.46
C ASN A 76 10.00 -12.45 14.09
N GLN A 77 8.99 -13.05 13.43
CA GLN A 77 9.05 -14.42 12.92
C GLN A 77 8.95 -14.49 11.40
N PHE A 78 9.02 -13.34 10.73
CA PHE A 78 8.82 -13.21 9.29
C PHE A 78 10.07 -12.68 8.60
N LEU A 79 10.51 -13.38 7.55
CA LEU A 79 11.55 -12.90 6.64
C LEU A 79 10.93 -12.56 5.28
N PRO A 80 10.89 -11.29 4.87
CA PRO A 80 10.09 -10.82 3.73
C PRO A 80 10.74 -11.10 2.36
N LEU A 81 11.19 -12.32 2.09
CA LEU A 81 11.87 -12.64 0.83
C LEU A 81 10.94 -12.57 -0.38
N ALA A 82 9.75 -13.16 -0.26
CA ALA A 82 8.78 -13.20 -1.36
C ALA A 82 8.02 -11.88 -1.52
N SER A 83 7.79 -11.14 -0.43
CA SER A 83 7.00 -9.91 -0.40
C SER A 83 7.81 -8.64 -0.63
N LEU A 84 9.12 -8.73 -0.92
CA LEU A 84 9.95 -7.56 -1.25
C LEU A 84 9.43 -6.76 -2.45
N ALA A 85 8.77 -7.42 -3.39
CA ALA A 85 8.16 -6.73 -4.53
C ALA A 85 7.04 -5.76 -4.11
N GLY A 86 6.33 -6.05 -3.02
CA GLY A 86 5.30 -5.17 -2.45
C GLY A 86 5.83 -3.82 -1.97
N MET A 87 7.11 -3.74 -1.58
CA MET A 87 7.74 -2.50 -1.14
C MET A 87 7.66 -1.38 -2.19
N PHE A 88 7.75 -1.71 -3.48
CA PHE A 88 7.67 -0.72 -4.55
C PHE A 88 6.34 0.03 -4.58
N TYR A 89 5.26 -0.55 -4.06
CA TYR A 89 3.94 0.09 -3.99
C TYR A 89 3.78 0.99 -2.75
N LEU A 90 4.59 0.81 -1.72
CA LEU A 90 4.57 1.65 -0.52
C LEU A 90 5.10 3.06 -0.82
N PHE A 91 6.20 3.17 -1.56
CA PHE A 91 6.88 4.45 -1.79
C PHE A 91 6.07 5.47 -2.59
N PRO A 92 5.31 5.11 -3.63
CA PRO A 92 4.38 6.02 -4.29
C PRO A 92 3.37 6.68 -3.36
N MET A 93 2.98 6.00 -2.29
CA MET A 93 2.08 6.57 -1.26
C MET A 93 2.81 7.57 -0.36
N ILE A 94 4.10 7.37 -0.09
CA ILE A 94 4.94 8.24 0.75
C ILE A 94 5.43 9.47 -0.02
N LEU A 95 5.67 9.33 -1.31
CA LEU A 95 6.31 10.34 -2.16
C LEU A 95 5.64 11.73 -2.15
N PRO A 96 4.30 11.84 -2.21
CA PRO A 96 3.63 13.14 -2.15
C PRO A 96 3.91 13.91 -0.86
N PHE A 97 4.04 13.20 0.26
CA PHE A 97 4.31 13.81 1.57
C PHE A 97 5.77 14.23 1.73
N THR A 98 6.69 13.52 1.09
CA THR A 98 8.13 13.81 1.15
C THR A 98 8.60 14.76 0.05
N LYS A 99 7.71 15.11 -0.89
CA LYS A 99 8.01 15.97 -2.05
C LYS A 99 9.24 15.46 -2.84
N GLY A 100 9.38 14.14 -2.96
CA GLY A 100 10.48 13.51 -3.68
C GLY A 100 11.83 13.49 -2.94
N ASN A 101 11.89 13.86 -1.66
CA ASN A 101 13.12 13.81 -0.90
C ASN A 101 13.47 12.38 -0.50
N VAL A 102 14.58 11.85 -1.04
CA VAL A 102 15.03 10.47 -0.85
C VAL A 102 15.25 10.12 0.62
N VAL A 103 15.93 10.98 1.39
CA VAL A 103 16.24 10.72 2.81
C VAL A 103 14.97 10.61 3.64
N LYS A 104 14.03 11.55 3.47
CA LYS A 104 12.74 11.50 4.17
C LYS A 104 11.94 10.26 3.78
N THR A 105 11.97 9.90 2.49
CA THR A 105 11.28 8.70 1.98
C THR A 105 11.86 7.42 2.57
N ILE A 106 13.18 7.32 2.71
CA ILE A 106 13.86 6.19 3.35
C ILE A 106 13.45 6.08 4.82
N ILE A 107 13.48 7.18 5.57
CA ILE A 107 13.14 7.15 7.02
C ILE A 107 11.69 6.74 7.24
N ILE A 108 10.76 7.35 6.53
CA ILE A 108 9.32 7.02 6.65
C ILE A 108 9.06 5.59 6.16
N GLY A 109 9.67 5.21 5.04
CA GLY A 109 9.58 3.85 4.50
C GLY A 109 10.11 2.80 5.47
N LEU A 110 11.25 3.06 6.11
CA LEU A 110 11.84 2.17 7.12
C LEU A 110 10.90 1.93 8.30
N ILE A 111 10.33 3.01 8.85
CA ILE A 111 9.37 2.92 9.96
C ILE A 111 8.15 2.10 9.54
N ALA A 112 7.58 2.38 8.37
CA ALA A 112 6.43 1.66 7.85
C ALA A 112 6.71 0.17 7.64
N LEU A 113 7.89 -0.19 7.12
CA LEU A 113 8.29 -1.56 6.88
C LEU A 113 8.56 -2.34 8.17
N VAL A 114 9.15 -1.71 9.19
CA VAL A 114 9.33 -2.33 10.51
C VAL A 114 7.97 -2.65 11.16
N ILE A 115 7.02 -1.72 11.09
CA ILE A 115 5.65 -1.98 11.56
C ILE A 115 5.02 -3.12 10.73
N GLY A 116 5.27 -3.15 9.41
CA GLY A 116 4.82 -4.22 8.53
C GLY A 116 5.34 -5.61 8.90
N LEU A 117 6.60 -5.73 9.37
CA LEU A 117 7.16 -6.99 9.86
C LEU A 117 6.38 -7.52 11.09
N TYR A 118 6.08 -6.65 12.04
CA TYR A 118 5.26 -7.02 13.19
C TYR A 118 3.83 -7.37 12.80
N PHE A 119 3.27 -6.64 11.85
CA PHE A 119 1.95 -6.94 11.30
C PHE A 119 1.88 -8.37 10.74
N VAL A 120 2.83 -8.76 9.88
CA VAL A 120 2.83 -10.11 9.29
C VAL A 120 3.06 -11.18 10.34
N THR A 121 3.98 -10.95 11.28
CA THR A 121 4.24 -11.90 12.39
C THR A 121 2.97 -12.16 13.20
N ASP A 122 2.19 -11.13 13.46
CA ASP A 122 0.97 -11.20 14.25
C ASP A 122 -0.21 -11.84 13.47
N MET A 123 -0.28 -11.61 12.15
CA MET A 123 -1.36 -12.11 11.29
C MET A 123 -1.09 -13.49 10.69
N ALA A 124 0.16 -13.94 10.67
CA ALA A 124 0.55 -15.19 10.01
C ALA A 124 -0.18 -16.44 10.55
N PRO A 125 -0.41 -16.60 11.87
CA PRO A 125 -1.16 -17.76 12.40
C PRO A 125 -2.60 -17.78 11.91
N ASP A 126 -3.28 -16.65 11.93
CA ASP A 126 -4.69 -16.54 11.51
C ASP A 126 -4.84 -16.77 10.01
N PHE A 127 -3.91 -16.22 9.23
CA PHE A 127 -3.84 -16.47 7.80
C PHE A 127 -3.62 -17.96 7.49
N THR A 128 -2.72 -18.62 8.23
CA THR A 128 -2.44 -20.04 8.07
C THR A 128 -3.68 -20.89 8.37
N MET A 129 -4.40 -20.56 9.43
CA MET A 129 -5.65 -21.25 9.79
C MET A 129 -6.70 -21.11 8.68
N ALA A 130 -6.89 -19.88 8.16
CA ALA A 130 -7.82 -19.62 7.06
C ALA A 130 -7.41 -20.35 5.78
N ALA A 131 -6.13 -20.34 5.44
CA ALA A 131 -5.60 -21.05 4.26
C ALA A 131 -5.81 -22.55 4.36
N ASN A 132 -5.47 -23.16 5.50
CA ASN A 132 -5.67 -24.60 5.73
C ASN A 132 -7.15 -25.00 5.67
N TYR A 133 -8.05 -24.14 6.16
CA TYR A 133 -9.49 -24.36 6.00
C TYR A 133 -9.91 -24.43 4.52
N VAL A 134 -9.41 -23.52 3.69
CA VAL A 134 -9.69 -23.51 2.24
C VAL A 134 -9.08 -24.74 1.57
N PHE A 135 -7.82 -25.10 1.88
CA PHE A 135 -7.17 -26.30 1.31
C PHE A 135 -7.90 -27.59 1.69
N ALA A 136 -8.40 -27.70 2.92
CA ALA A 136 -9.23 -28.81 3.34
C ALA A 136 -10.56 -28.87 2.56
N ALA A 137 -11.20 -27.72 2.33
CA ALA A 137 -12.46 -27.65 1.59
C ALA A 137 -12.30 -27.94 0.10
N THR A 138 -11.14 -27.58 -0.51
CA THR A 138 -10.83 -27.84 -1.92
C THR A 138 -10.22 -29.23 -2.17
N GLY A 139 -9.88 -29.96 -1.10
CA GLY A 139 -9.24 -31.29 -1.19
C GLY A 139 -7.77 -31.26 -1.57
N ASP A 140 -7.14 -30.11 -1.58
CA ASP A 140 -5.73 -29.96 -1.91
C ASP A 140 -4.84 -30.21 -0.68
N LYS A 141 -4.61 -31.47 -0.41
CA LYS A 141 -3.76 -31.91 0.71
C LYS A 141 -2.27 -31.53 0.55
N ALA A 142 -1.81 -31.32 -0.67
CA ALA A 142 -0.42 -30.96 -0.94
C ALA A 142 -0.08 -29.51 -0.57
N ALA A 143 -1.08 -28.63 -0.56
CA ALA A 143 -0.93 -27.24 -0.19
C ALA A 143 -1.11 -26.99 1.31
N HIS A 144 -1.49 -28.02 2.09
CA HIS A 144 -1.70 -27.88 3.53
C HIS A 144 -0.41 -27.49 4.26
N ILE A 145 -0.47 -26.43 5.03
CA ILE A 145 0.65 -25.93 5.85
C ILE A 145 0.73 -26.80 7.11
N PRO A 146 1.86 -27.48 7.37
CA PRO A 146 2.02 -28.36 8.53
C PRO A 146 1.86 -27.62 9.86
N ASP A 147 1.42 -28.33 10.89
CA ASP A 147 1.33 -27.79 12.26
C ASP A 147 2.69 -27.29 12.75
N GLY A 148 2.69 -26.13 13.37
CA GLY A 148 3.92 -25.48 13.86
C GLY A 148 4.60 -24.56 12.84
N PHE A 149 4.13 -24.50 11.60
CA PHE A 149 4.56 -23.53 10.60
C PHE A 149 3.49 -22.49 10.35
N SER A 150 3.91 -21.25 10.13
CA SER A 150 3.00 -20.15 9.75
C SER A 150 3.30 -19.70 8.32
N GLY A 151 2.26 -19.61 7.49
CA GLY A 151 2.39 -19.10 6.13
C GLY A 151 2.58 -17.58 6.13
N GLY A 152 3.66 -17.11 5.53
CA GLY A 152 4.00 -15.69 5.46
C GLY A 152 3.70 -15.04 4.09
N ALA A 153 2.72 -15.53 3.35
CA ALA A 153 2.34 -14.98 2.04
C ALA A 153 1.47 -13.70 2.17
N LEU A 154 1.80 -12.83 3.12
CA LEU A 154 1.16 -11.55 3.34
C LEU A 154 2.07 -10.43 2.85
N ASP A 155 1.47 -9.40 2.21
CA ASP A 155 2.22 -8.20 1.85
C ASP A 155 2.39 -7.30 3.08
N PHE A 156 3.62 -7.20 3.55
CA PHE A 156 3.97 -6.46 4.76
C PHE A 156 4.02 -4.94 4.53
N ALA A 157 4.07 -4.48 3.29
CA ALA A 157 4.25 -3.07 2.99
C ALA A 157 2.93 -2.30 2.85
N SER A 158 1.83 -2.94 2.43
CA SER A 158 0.58 -2.26 2.08
C SER A 158 -0.56 -2.46 3.08
N SER A 159 -0.42 -3.35 4.04
CA SER A 159 -1.53 -3.81 4.90
C SER A 159 -1.62 -3.16 6.29
N LEU A 160 -0.88 -2.08 6.54
CA LEU A 160 -0.85 -1.38 7.84
C LEU A 160 -2.23 -0.98 8.36
N PHE A 161 -3.06 -0.40 7.49
CA PHE A 161 -4.43 -0.03 7.86
C PHE A 161 -5.32 -1.26 8.08
N GLY A 162 -5.12 -2.30 7.28
CA GLY A 162 -5.82 -3.57 7.44
C GLY A 162 -5.55 -4.20 8.79
N TRP A 163 -4.32 -4.13 9.30
CA TRP A 163 -3.95 -4.61 10.62
C TRP A 163 -4.70 -3.90 11.75
N VAL A 164 -4.76 -2.57 11.71
CA VAL A 164 -5.52 -1.79 12.71
C VAL A 164 -7.00 -2.17 12.70
N ILE A 165 -7.60 -2.29 11.51
CA ILE A 165 -9.00 -2.69 11.33
C ILE A 165 -9.22 -4.11 11.89
N TYR A 166 -8.35 -5.05 11.53
CA TYR A 166 -8.41 -6.43 12.01
C TYR A 166 -8.34 -6.51 13.53
N LYS A 167 -7.33 -5.87 14.14
CA LYS A 167 -7.18 -5.86 15.60
C LYS A 167 -8.38 -5.27 16.32
N LEU A 168 -8.89 -4.13 15.87
CA LEU A 168 -10.10 -3.53 16.43
C LEU A 168 -11.32 -4.46 16.34
N THR A 169 -11.43 -5.20 15.24
CA THR A 169 -12.53 -6.13 15.03
C THR A 169 -12.41 -7.40 15.91
N CYS A 170 -11.18 -7.93 16.06
CA CYS A 170 -10.94 -9.14 16.85
C CYS A 170 -10.98 -8.90 18.36
N TYR A 171 -10.39 -7.78 18.83
CA TYR A 171 -10.36 -7.51 20.29
C TYR A 171 -11.70 -7.08 20.85
N ILE A 172 -12.53 -6.41 20.05
CA ILE A 172 -13.83 -5.86 20.49
C ILE A 172 -14.90 -6.31 19.47
N PRO A 173 -15.30 -7.59 19.48
CA PRO A 173 -16.32 -8.09 18.57
C PRO A 173 -17.62 -7.29 18.76
N TYR A 174 -18.32 -6.96 17.67
CA TYR A 174 -19.51 -6.12 17.57
C TYR A 174 -19.29 -4.61 17.75
N ILE A 175 -18.52 -4.16 18.75
CA ILE A 175 -18.28 -2.73 18.99
C ILE A 175 -17.17 -2.19 18.06
N GLY A 176 -16.13 -2.99 17.78
CA GLY A 176 -15.05 -2.62 16.87
C GLY A 176 -15.53 -2.23 15.48
N PRO A 177 -16.34 -3.07 14.79
CA PRO A 177 -16.95 -2.71 13.52
C PRO A 177 -17.86 -1.49 13.60
N ALA A 178 -18.60 -1.32 14.71
CA ALA A 178 -19.47 -0.15 14.91
C ALA A 178 -18.64 1.14 15.04
N ILE A 179 -17.54 1.13 15.80
CA ILE A 179 -16.61 2.28 15.90
C ILE A 179 -16.00 2.60 14.54
N LEU A 180 -15.55 1.59 13.79
CA LEU A 180 -14.97 1.78 12.46
C LEU A 180 -15.97 2.37 11.46
N THR A 181 -17.22 1.90 11.48
CA THR A 181 -18.28 2.46 10.62
C THR A 181 -18.62 3.90 10.98
N LEU A 182 -18.73 4.22 12.28
CA LEU A 182 -18.95 5.60 12.74
C LEU A 182 -17.78 6.51 12.37
N PHE A 183 -16.54 6.05 12.53
CA PHE A 183 -15.35 6.79 12.14
C PHE A 183 -15.30 7.06 10.63
N THR A 184 -15.62 6.04 9.83
CA THR A 184 -15.67 6.16 8.37
C THR A 184 -16.75 7.15 7.94
N LEU A 185 -17.94 7.08 8.53
CA LEU A 185 -19.03 8.03 8.26
C LEU A 185 -18.64 9.46 8.66
N ALA A 186 -18.00 9.64 9.81
CA ALA A 186 -17.49 10.94 10.24
C ALA A 186 -16.47 11.51 9.25
N LEU A 187 -15.52 10.68 8.76
CA LEU A 187 -14.57 11.09 7.74
C LEU A 187 -15.24 11.45 6.42
N MET A 188 -16.24 10.67 6.00
CA MET A 188 -17.01 10.98 4.78
C MET A 188 -17.73 12.32 4.90
N ILE A 189 -18.39 12.58 6.03
CA ILE A 189 -19.08 13.86 6.28
C ILE A 189 -18.08 15.01 6.32
N TYR A 190 -16.94 14.82 7.01
CA TYR A 190 -15.88 15.82 7.07
C TYR A 190 -15.33 16.17 5.68
N ASN A 191 -15.01 15.14 4.90
CA ASN A 191 -14.47 15.30 3.54
C ASN A 191 -15.50 15.97 2.61
N ASN A 192 -16.77 15.57 2.68
CA ASN A 192 -17.83 16.20 1.91
C ASN A 192 -18.01 17.68 2.26
N ARG A 193 -17.98 18.03 3.56
CA ARG A 193 -18.03 19.42 4.01
C ARG A 193 -16.84 20.25 3.54
N LYS A 194 -15.65 19.64 3.48
CA LYS A 194 -14.43 20.29 2.98
C LYS A 194 -14.55 20.58 1.49
N ILE A 195 -14.97 19.60 0.69
CA ILE A 195 -15.19 19.75 -0.76
C ILE A 195 -16.23 20.84 -1.04
N CYS A 196 -17.37 20.82 -0.33
CA CYS A 196 -18.39 21.84 -0.50
C CYS A 196 -17.93 23.26 -0.11
N LYS A 197 -17.00 23.39 0.85
CA LYS A 197 -16.41 24.70 1.20
C LYS A 197 -15.44 25.18 0.12
N GLU A 198 -14.63 24.29 -0.43
CA GLU A 198 -13.71 24.63 -1.53
C GLU A 198 -14.48 25.03 -2.80
N GLU A 199 -15.60 24.37 -3.10
CA GLU A 199 -16.48 24.75 -4.21
C GLU A 199 -17.12 26.14 -4.00
N LYS A 200 -17.52 26.49 -2.78
CA LYS A 200 -18.12 27.79 -2.45
C LYS A 200 -17.11 28.95 -2.39
N GLY A 201 -15.84 28.65 -2.14
CA GLY A 201 -14.77 29.66 -2.14
C GLY A 201 -14.14 29.89 -3.52
N ALA A 202 -14.53 29.10 -4.52
CA ALA A 202 -14.03 29.18 -5.90
C ALA A 202 -15.02 29.89 -6.86
N ASN A 203 -16.21 30.26 -6.36
CA ASN A 203 -17.22 31.14 -7.01
C ASN A 203 -17.18 32.53 -6.35
#